data_1d3e363205c947e4218bc1bbddd01c20
#
_entry.id   1d3e363205c947e4218bc1bbddd01c20
#
_cell.length_a   1.000
_cell.length_b   1.000
_cell.length_c   1.000
_cell.angle_alpha   90.00
_cell.angle_beta   90.00
_cell.angle_gamma   90.00
#
_symmetry.space_group_name_H-M   'P 1'
#
loop_
_entity.id
_entity.type
_entity.pdbx_description
1 polymer ?
#
loop_
_entity_poly.entity_id
_entity_poly.type
_entity_poly.pdbx_seq_one_letter_code
_entity_poly.pdbx_strand_id
1 'polypeptide(L)'
;MSRGEEMAPSAIPRIELCEITHRFANTSALANVSFRLRAGTVHALLGENGAGKTTLMRVAFGLLTPDSGTVRAGGRPITSARDAIGAGIGMVHQHFTNVPAMTVAENVALVAGRRYRVDDAERRVLEIGARTGLRLEPRATADALPVGAQQRLEIVKALARDADTLILDEPTAVLAPNEAAELLAWIR
;
A
#
# COMPACT_ATOMS: atom_id res chain seq x y z
N MET A 1 18.83 -39.31 -0.28
CA MET A 1 19.64 -38.32 0.45
C MET A 1 19.12 -36.93 0.06
N SER A 2 18.13 -36.44 0.81
CA SER A 2 17.53 -35.13 0.60
C SER A 2 18.41 -34.07 1.28
N ARG A 3 18.95 -33.12 0.51
CA ARG A 3 19.69 -32.00 1.06
C ARG A 3 18.68 -31.10 1.73
N GLY A 4 18.74 -31.00 3.06
CA GLY A 4 18.03 -30.00 3.81
C GLY A 4 18.46 -28.62 3.31
N GLU A 5 17.52 -27.78 2.89
CA GLU A 5 17.72 -26.34 2.71
C GLU A 5 18.07 -25.76 4.07
N GLU A 6 19.32 -25.42 4.22
CA GLU A 6 19.87 -24.66 5.34
C GLU A 6 19.24 -23.27 5.30
N MET A 7 18.22 -23.08 6.14
CA MET A 7 17.55 -21.80 6.30
C MET A 7 18.57 -20.79 6.85
N ALA A 8 19.02 -19.87 5.99
CA ALA A 8 19.80 -18.71 6.41
C ALA A 8 19.10 -17.98 7.58
N PRO A 9 19.84 -17.39 8.55
CA PRO A 9 19.26 -16.70 9.71
C PRO A 9 18.28 -15.65 9.23
N SER A 10 17.02 -15.77 9.66
CA SER A 10 15.88 -15.01 9.15
C SER A 10 16.06 -13.54 9.42
N ALA A 11 16.35 -12.77 8.38
CA ALA A 11 16.10 -11.33 8.42
C ALA A 11 14.65 -11.09 8.88
N ILE A 12 14.46 -10.17 9.84
CA ILE A 12 13.13 -9.84 10.39
C ILE A 12 12.20 -9.48 9.20
N PRO A 13 11.04 -10.15 9.05
CA PRO A 13 10.12 -9.88 7.96
C PRO A 13 9.68 -8.42 7.98
N ARG A 14 9.51 -7.83 6.80
CA ARG A 14 8.99 -6.47 6.67
C ARG A 14 7.56 -6.37 7.16
N ILE A 15 6.72 -7.36 6.79
CA ILE A 15 5.37 -7.58 7.34
C ILE A 15 5.25 -9.07 7.65
N GLU A 16 4.67 -9.37 8.79
CA GLU A 16 4.35 -10.73 9.22
C GLU A 16 2.93 -10.78 9.77
N LEU A 17 2.14 -11.70 9.22
CA LEU A 17 0.83 -12.08 9.71
C LEU A 17 0.93 -13.53 10.22
N CYS A 18 0.49 -13.76 11.45
CA CYS A 18 0.52 -15.08 12.08
C CYS A 18 -0.89 -15.50 12.48
N GLU A 19 -1.36 -16.61 11.91
CA GLU A 19 -2.61 -17.29 12.27
C GLU A 19 -3.85 -16.37 12.24
N ILE A 20 -3.92 -15.47 11.26
CA ILE A 20 -4.99 -14.49 11.14
C ILE A 20 -6.31 -15.18 10.84
N THR A 21 -7.29 -14.96 11.69
CA THR A 21 -8.69 -15.32 11.45
C THR A 21 -9.55 -14.06 11.55
N HIS A 22 -10.48 -13.88 10.61
CA HIS A 22 -11.43 -12.79 10.62
C HIS A 22 -12.76 -13.20 9.99
N ARG A 23 -13.86 -12.86 10.65
CA ARG A 23 -15.21 -13.16 10.21
C ARG A 23 -16.04 -11.89 10.10
N PHE A 24 -16.87 -11.83 9.08
CA PHE A 24 -17.94 -10.84 8.94
C PHE A 24 -19.27 -11.53 9.23
N ALA A 25 -19.87 -11.26 10.38
CA ALA A 25 -21.07 -11.96 10.85
C ALA A 25 -20.87 -13.49 10.78
N ASN A 26 -21.58 -14.17 9.88
CA ASN A 26 -21.52 -15.62 9.74
C ASN A 26 -20.54 -16.11 8.66
N THR A 27 -19.88 -15.19 7.94
CA THR A 27 -18.96 -15.53 6.84
C THR A 27 -17.52 -15.44 7.31
N SER A 28 -16.77 -16.54 7.18
CA SER A 28 -15.34 -16.55 7.42
C SER A 28 -14.62 -15.95 6.22
N ALA A 29 -14.01 -14.78 6.40
CA ALA A 29 -13.23 -14.12 5.36
C ALA A 29 -11.76 -14.55 5.37
N LEU A 30 -11.21 -14.83 6.55
CA LEU A 30 -9.85 -15.36 6.74
C LEU A 30 -9.92 -16.47 7.79
N ALA A 31 -9.25 -17.59 7.53
CA ALA A 31 -9.22 -18.74 8.41
C ALA A 31 -7.77 -19.21 8.60
N ASN A 32 -7.16 -18.85 9.73
CA ASN A 32 -5.81 -19.24 10.14
C ASN A 32 -4.72 -18.93 9.06
N VAL A 33 -4.75 -17.72 8.50
CA VAL A 33 -3.85 -17.30 7.43
C VAL A 33 -2.55 -16.79 8.02
N SER A 34 -1.42 -17.35 7.56
CA SER A 34 -0.08 -16.84 7.88
C SER A 34 0.64 -16.41 6.61
N PHE A 35 1.32 -15.26 6.68
CA PHE A 35 2.00 -14.66 5.54
C PHE A 35 3.21 -13.85 6.00
N ARG A 36 4.29 -13.86 5.21
CA ARG A 36 5.50 -13.08 5.48
C ARG A 36 5.96 -12.35 4.22
N LEU A 37 6.12 -11.04 4.33
CA LEU A 37 6.73 -10.19 3.31
C LEU A 37 8.18 -9.90 3.70
N ARG A 38 9.12 -10.20 2.80
CA ARG A 38 10.53 -9.85 2.96
C ARG A 38 10.80 -8.45 2.40
N ALA A 39 11.77 -7.76 2.96
CA ALA A 39 12.24 -6.50 2.39
C ALA A 39 12.82 -6.71 0.97
N GLY A 40 12.61 -5.73 0.07
CA GLY A 40 13.13 -5.78 -1.28
C GLY A 40 12.47 -6.82 -2.19
N THR A 41 11.27 -7.32 -1.83
CA THR A 41 10.53 -8.29 -2.65
C THR A 41 9.15 -7.76 -3.04
N VAL A 42 8.65 -8.24 -4.17
CA VAL A 42 7.26 -8.03 -4.62
C VAL A 42 6.50 -9.33 -4.45
N HIS A 43 5.37 -9.28 -3.73
CA HIS A 43 4.47 -10.41 -3.55
C HIS A 43 3.13 -10.13 -4.21
N ALA A 44 2.72 -10.98 -5.13
CA ALA A 44 1.39 -10.93 -5.72
C ALA A 44 0.44 -11.85 -4.95
N LEU A 45 -0.65 -11.27 -4.45
CA LEU A 45 -1.73 -12.02 -3.79
C LEU A 45 -2.79 -12.38 -4.83
N LEU A 46 -2.87 -13.64 -5.21
CA LEU A 46 -3.77 -14.16 -6.22
C LEU A 46 -4.94 -14.93 -5.58
N GLY A 47 -6.10 -14.86 -6.21
CA GLY A 47 -7.30 -15.57 -5.77
C GLY A 47 -8.56 -15.00 -6.41
N GLU A 48 -9.65 -15.73 -6.35
CA GLU A 48 -10.96 -15.34 -6.86
C GLU A 48 -11.53 -14.11 -6.13
N ASN A 49 -12.56 -13.50 -6.70
CA ASN A 49 -13.30 -12.44 -6.02
C ASN A 49 -13.98 -13.03 -4.77
N GLY A 50 -13.87 -12.31 -3.63
CA GLY A 50 -14.36 -12.81 -2.36
C GLY A 50 -13.41 -13.74 -1.60
N ALA A 51 -12.23 -14.10 -2.12
CA ALA A 51 -11.26 -14.97 -1.45
C ALA A 51 -10.57 -14.34 -0.23
N GLY A 52 -10.97 -13.13 0.21
CA GLY A 52 -10.41 -12.47 1.39
C GLY A 52 -9.17 -11.61 1.14
N LYS A 53 -8.73 -11.40 -0.11
CA LYS A 53 -7.52 -10.61 -0.44
C LYS A 53 -7.55 -9.20 0.17
N THR A 54 -8.58 -8.41 -0.12
CA THR A 54 -8.77 -7.07 0.44
C THR A 54 -8.85 -7.09 1.97
N THR A 55 -9.51 -8.11 2.55
CA THR A 55 -9.58 -8.29 4.01
C THR A 55 -8.19 -8.50 4.60
N LEU A 56 -7.39 -9.38 4.00
CA LEU A 56 -6.02 -9.63 4.44
C LEU A 56 -5.15 -8.37 4.36
N MET A 57 -5.25 -7.60 3.27
CA MET A 57 -4.53 -6.33 3.10
C MET A 57 -4.97 -5.28 4.13
N ARG A 58 -6.27 -5.17 4.42
CA ARG A 58 -6.79 -4.26 5.46
C ARG A 58 -6.34 -4.66 6.85
N VAL A 59 -6.26 -5.96 7.15
CA VAL A 59 -5.70 -6.46 8.41
C VAL A 59 -4.20 -6.15 8.47
N ALA A 60 -3.44 -6.41 7.42
CA ALA A 60 -2.01 -6.12 7.35
C ALA A 60 -1.69 -4.63 7.56
N PHE A 61 -2.57 -3.74 7.10
CA PHE A 61 -2.45 -2.29 7.27
C PHE A 61 -3.04 -1.77 8.59
N GLY A 62 -3.69 -2.64 9.40
CA GLY A 62 -4.30 -2.24 10.66
C GLY A 62 -5.61 -1.44 10.54
N LEU A 63 -6.30 -1.53 9.39
CA LEU A 63 -7.66 -1.00 9.19
C LEU A 63 -8.74 -1.94 9.71
N LEU A 64 -8.43 -3.23 9.82
CA LEU A 64 -9.29 -4.23 10.43
C LEU A 64 -8.51 -4.96 11.53
N THR A 65 -9.13 -5.09 12.69
CA THR A 65 -8.61 -5.93 13.78
C THR A 65 -9.04 -7.36 13.50
N PRO A 66 -8.14 -8.35 13.42
CA PRO A 66 -8.53 -9.74 13.28
C PRO A 66 -9.17 -10.28 14.57
N ASP A 67 -10.01 -11.30 14.45
CA ASP A 67 -10.62 -11.97 15.61
C ASP A 67 -9.56 -12.78 16.39
N SER A 68 -8.54 -13.31 15.68
CA SER A 68 -7.37 -13.94 16.28
C SER A 68 -6.15 -13.81 15.39
N GLY A 69 -4.98 -14.08 15.94
CA GLY A 69 -3.69 -13.92 15.28
C GLY A 69 -3.04 -12.59 15.57
N THR A 70 -1.87 -12.34 14.95
CA THR A 70 -1.10 -11.12 15.17
C THR A 70 -0.50 -10.60 13.87
N VAL A 71 -0.41 -9.26 13.78
CA VAL A 71 0.28 -8.56 12.68
C VAL A 71 1.50 -7.85 13.23
N ARG A 72 2.63 -7.96 12.54
CA ARG A 72 3.88 -7.27 12.90
C ARG A 72 4.52 -6.63 11.67
N ALA A 73 5.20 -5.51 11.87
CA ALA A 73 6.07 -4.90 10.87
C ALA A 73 7.43 -4.60 11.50
N GLY A 74 8.49 -5.14 10.89
CA GLY A 74 9.84 -5.03 11.43
C GLY A 74 9.92 -5.51 12.89
N GLY A 75 9.17 -6.56 13.24
CA GLY A 75 9.08 -7.11 14.60
C GLY A 75 8.16 -6.35 15.57
N ARG A 76 7.66 -5.17 15.21
CA ARG A 76 6.74 -4.37 16.04
C ARG A 76 5.28 -4.73 15.75
N PRO A 77 4.40 -4.79 16.76
CA PRO A 77 3.00 -5.07 16.53
C PRO A 77 2.32 -3.93 15.75
N ILE A 78 1.39 -4.31 14.87
CA ILE A 78 0.50 -3.41 14.14
C ILE A 78 -0.91 -3.66 14.66
N THR A 79 -1.50 -2.66 15.31
CA THR A 79 -2.85 -2.70 15.87
C THR A 79 -3.75 -1.63 15.27
N SER A 80 -3.18 -0.70 14.52
CA SER A 80 -3.87 0.40 13.87
C SER A 80 -3.17 0.84 12.59
N ALA A 81 -3.90 1.53 11.71
CA ALA A 81 -3.31 2.15 10.53
C ALA A 81 -2.19 3.16 10.88
N ARG A 82 -2.27 3.79 12.07
CA ARG A 82 -1.21 4.68 12.57
C ARG A 82 0.10 3.92 12.80
N ASP A 83 0.02 2.71 13.36
CA ASP A 83 1.20 1.86 13.58
C ASP A 83 1.83 1.45 12.25
N ALA A 84 0.98 1.04 11.27
CA ALA A 84 1.43 0.67 9.93
C ALA A 84 2.15 1.84 9.24
N ILE A 85 1.55 3.02 9.25
CA ILE A 85 2.13 4.24 8.70
C ILE A 85 3.44 4.59 9.42
N GLY A 86 3.47 4.52 10.76
CA GLY A 86 4.67 4.74 11.56
C GLY A 86 5.78 3.72 11.28
N ALA A 87 5.42 2.54 10.80
CA ALA A 87 6.35 1.50 10.36
C ALA A 87 6.75 1.63 8.88
N GLY A 88 6.35 2.71 8.18
CA GLY A 88 6.69 2.96 6.78
C GLY A 88 5.85 2.15 5.78
N ILE A 89 4.68 1.66 6.19
CA ILE A 89 3.75 0.98 5.29
C ILE A 89 2.75 1.99 4.75
N GLY A 90 2.59 2.04 3.43
CA GLY A 90 1.54 2.78 2.72
C GLY A 90 0.52 1.82 2.13
N MET A 91 -0.74 2.25 2.05
CA MET A 91 -1.80 1.50 1.38
C MET A 91 -2.44 2.35 0.29
N VAL A 92 -2.56 1.76 -0.89
CA VAL A 92 -3.30 2.29 -2.03
C VAL A 92 -4.57 1.47 -2.16
N HIS A 93 -5.71 2.15 -2.03
CA HIS A 93 -7.02 1.52 -2.06
C HIS A 93 -7.51 1.30 -3.49
N GLN A 94 -8.44 0.36 -3.68
CA GLN A 94 -9.10 0.09 -4.95
C GLN A 94 -9.84 1.31 -5.51
N HIS A 95 -10.41 2.14 -4.64
CA HIS A 95 -11.07 3.38 -5.03
C HIS A 95 -10.21 4.58 -4.67
N PHE A 96 -10.17 5.57 -5.56
CA PHE A 96 -9.41 6.80 -5.30
C PHE A 96 -9.95 7.54 -4.07
N THR A 97 -9.03 8.00 -3.26
CA THR A 97 -9.30 8.81 -2.07
C THR A 97 -8.89 10.28 -2.28
N ASN A 98 -8.65 10.65 -3.54
CA ASN A 98 -8.30 12.01 -3.93
C ASN A 98 -9.49 12.95 -3.71
N VAL A 99 -9.22 14.17 -3.27
CA VAL A 99 -10.20 15.24 -3.23
C VAL A 99 -10.19 15.91 -4.61
N PRO A 100 -11.28 15.78 -5.42
CA PRO A 100 -11.27 16.14 -6.84
C PRO A 100 -10.92 17.61 -7.09
N ALA A 101 -11.48 18.53 -6.30
CA ALA A 101 -11.28 19.97 -6.45
C ALA A 101 -9.91 20.48 -5.96
N MET A 102 -9.13 19.64 -5.28
CA MET A 102 -7.79 19.98 -4.82
C MET A 102 -6.74 19.66 -5.87
N THR A 103 -5.66 20.43 -5.88
CA THR A 103 -4.48 20.13 -6.68
C THR A 103 -3.77 18.87 -6.19
N VAL A 104 -2.89 18.31 -7.02
CA VAL A 104 -1.99 17.21 -6.65
C VAL A 104 -1.24 17.53 -5.36
N ALA A 105 -0.63 18.72 -5.29
CA ALA A 105 0.12 19.16 -4.11
C ALA A 105 -0.76 19.27 -2.86
N GLU A 106 -1.96 19.81 -2.98
CA GLU A 106 -2.92 19.93 -1.87
C GLU A 106 -3.38 18.55 -1.38
N ASN A 107 -3.64 17.60 -2.28
CA ASN A 107 -3.95 16.22 -1.93
C ASN A 107 -2.79 15.56 -1.16
N VAL A 108 -1.55 15.80 -1.58
CA VAL A 108 -0.35 15.31 -0.89
C VAL A 108 -0.18 15.98 0.48
N ALA A 109 -0.35 17.30 0.57
CA ALA A 109 -0.28 18.04 1.83
C ALA A 109 -1.33 17.56 2.84
N LEU A 110 -2.55 17.26 2.37
CA LEU A 110 -3.65 16.77 3.20
C LEU A 110 -3.30 15.47 3.92
N VAL A 111 -2.73 14.49 3.21
CA VAL A 111 -2.37 13.19 3.81
C VAL A 111 -1.10 13.26 4.66
N ALA A 112 -0.19 14.14 4.34
CA ALA A 112 1.01 14.40 5.13
C ALA A 112 0.71 15.16 6.43
N GLY A 113 -0.51 15.72 6.56
CA GLY A 113 -0.98 16.48 7.71
C GLY A 113 -0.14 17.74 7.94
N ARG A 114 0.22 18.03 9.22
CA ARG A 114 1.05 19.21 9.55
C ARG A 114 2.48 19.15 9.02
N ARG A 115 2.86 18.08 8.36
CA ARG A 115 4.23 17.81 7.90
C ARG A 115 4.64 18.69 6.73
N TYR A 116 3.68 19.02 5.84
CA TYR A 116 3.92 19.82 4.64
C TYR A 116 2.96 21.01 4.52
N ARG A 117 3.52 22.17 4.19
CA ARG A 117 2.77 23.25 3.55
C ARG A 117 2.59 22.89 2.07
N VAL A 118 1.68 23.54 1.37
CA VAL A 118 1.44 23.25 -0.07
C VAL A 118 2.72 23.39 -0.90
N ASP A 119 3.51 24.46 -0.66
CA ASP A 119 4.79 24.66 -1.36
C ASP A 119 5.80 23.53 -1.07
N ASP A 120 5.81 22.97 0.13
CA ASP A 120 6.64 21.82 0.47
C ASP A 120 6.12 20.56 -0.21
N ALA A 121 4.80 20.42 -0.33
CA ALA A 121 4.17 19.33 -1.04
C ALA A 121 4.44 19.38 -2.55
N GLU A 122 4.41 20.57 -3.17
CA GLU A 122 4.82 20.75 -4.58
C GLU A 122 6.24 20.20 -4.81
N ARG A 123 7.22 20.62 -3.99
CA ARG A 123 8.60 20.11 -4.08
C ARG A 123 8.65 18.60 -3.88
N ARG A 124 7.93 18.08 -2.91
CA ARG A 124 7.91 16.64 -2.61
C ARG A 124 7.34 15.82 -3.76
N VAL A 125 6.28 16.29 -4.42
CA VAL A 125 5.72 15.64 -5.62
C VAL A 125 6.78 15.56 -6.73
N LEU A 126 7.49 16.67 -6.99
CA LEU A 126 8.55 16.71 -8.00
C LEU A 126 9.73 15.78 -7.65
N GLU A 127 10.17 15.76 -6.39
CA GLU A 127 11.23 14.88 -5.90
C GLU A 127 10.86 13.40 -6.06
N ILE A 128 9.63 13.02 -5.67
CA ILE A 128 9.13 11.65 -5.85
C ILE A 128 9.08 11.32 -7.33
N GLY A 129 8.54 12.21 -8.16
CA GLY A 129 8.46 12.03 -9.62
C GLY A 129 9.83 11.84 -10.26
N ALA A 130 10.84 12.61 -9.85
CA ALA A 130 12.20 12.48 -10.34
C ALA A 130 12.87 11.14 -9.93
N ARG A 131 12.62 10.70 -8.69
CA ARG A 131 13.22 9.47 -8.14
C ARG A 131 12.56 8.21 -8.66
N THR A 132 11.25 8.23 -8.85
CA THR A 132 10.44 7.03 -9.12
C THR A 132 9.90 6.95 -10.54
N GLY A 133 9.95 8.03 -11.31
CA GLY A 133 9.31 8.11 -12.62
C GLY A 133 7.81 8.42 -12.57
N LEU A 134 7.17 8.46 -11.39
CA LEU A 134 5.75 8.78 -11.20
C LEU A 134 5.51 10.29 -11.31
N ARG A 135 5.73 10.84 -12.50
CA ARG A 135 5.63 12.28 -12.73
C ARG A 135 4.18 12.73 -12.71
N LEU A 136 3.92 13.80 -11.96
CA LEU A 136 2.64 14.49 -11.88
C LEU A 136 2.88 16.00 -11.91
N GLU A 137 1.94 16.76 -12.47
CA GLU A 137 1.93 18.22 -12.39
C GLU A 137 1.37 18.65 -11.01
N PRO A 138 2.17 19.27 -10.14
CA PRO A 138 1.74 19.54 -8.76
C PRO A 138 0.52 20.45 -8.66
N ARG A 139 0.32 21.34 -9.63
CA ARG A 139 -0.75 22.35 -9.65
C ARG A 139 -2.00 21.93 -10.42
N ALA A 140 -1.96 20.77 -11.11
CA ALA A 140 -3.15 20.23 -11.74
C ALA A 140 -4.15 19.78 -10.68
N THR A 141 -5.45 20.02 -10.89
CA THR A 141 -6.50 19.52 -10.01
C THR A 141 -6.71 18.01 -10.24
N ALA A 142 -7.09 17.31 -9.17
CA ALA A 142 -7.18 15.84 -9.23
C ALA A 142 -8.28 15.36 -10.19
N ASP A 143 -9.37 16.11 -10.36
CA ASP A 143 -10.45 15.81 -11.30
C ASP A 143 -10.05 15.99 -12.78
N ALA A 144 -9.08 16.86 -13.06
CA ALA A 144 -8.54 17.06 -14.41
C ALA A 144 -7.54 15.96 -14.83
N LEU A 145 -7.10 15.11 -13.90
CA LEU A 145 -6.13 14.06 -14.18
C LEU A 145 -6.78 12.88 -14.91
N PRO A 146 -6.13 12.32 -15.95
CA PRO A 146 -6.49 11.00 -16.47
C PRO A 146 -6.44 9.93 -15.37
N VAL A 147 -7.21 8.84 -15.54
CA VAL A 147 -7.34 7.78 -14.53
C VAL A 147 -5.99 7.22 -14.08
N GLY A 148 -5.08 6.96 -15.02
CA GLY A 148 -3.73 6.50 -14.68
C GLY A 148 -2.90 7.53 -13.89
N ALA A 149 -3.14 8.84 -14.07
CA ALA A 149 -2.49 9.86 -13.27
C ALA A 149 -3.13 9.97 -11.87
N GLN A 150 -4.43 9.74 -11.73
CA GLN A 150 -5.09 9.64 -10.42
C GLN A 150 -4.56 8.44 -9.62
N GLN A 151 -4.32 7.31 -10.28
CA GLN A 151 -3.68 6.14 -9.65
C GLN A 151 -2.25 6.47 -9.19
N ARG A 152 -1.46 7.15 -10.04
CA ARG A 152 -0.13 7.63 -9.65
C ARG A 152 -0.18 8.57 -8.45
N LEU A 153 -1.19 9.44 -8.35
CA LEU A 153 -1.38 10.34 -7.21
C LEU A 153 -1.60 9.55 -5.90
N GLU A 154 -2.40 8.48 -5.91
CA GLU A 154 -2.57 7.62 -4.72
C GLU A 154 -1.23 7.03 -4.25
N ILE A 155 -0.39 6.59 -5.18
CA ILE A 155 0.95 6.06 -4.85
C ILE A 155 1.86 7.18 -4.32
N VAL A 156 1.86 8.34 -4.98
CA VAL A 156 2.66 9.51 -4.55
C VAL A 156 2.26 9.97 -3.16
N LYS A 157 0.96 9.95 -2.82
CA LYS A 157 0.47 10.24 -1.45
C LYS A 157 1.08 9.29 -0.41
N ALA A 158 1.14 7.99 -0.70
CA ALA A 158 1.77 7.02 0.20
C ALA A 158 3.27 7.27 0.34
N LEU A 159 3.98 7.51 -0.78
CA LEU A 159 5.42 7.79 -0.79
C LEU A 159 5.76 9.14 -0.12
N ALA A 160 4.88 10.12 -0.18
CA ALA A 160 5.07 11.42 0.49
C ALA A 160 5.04 11.29 2.02
N ARG A 161 4.49 10.21 2.55
CA ARG A 161 4.52 9.84 3.98
C ARG A 161 5.74 8.98 4.35
N ASP A 162 6.75 8.92 3.47
CA ASP A 162 7.96 8.11 3.62
C ASP A 162 7.68 6.59 3.68
N ALA A 163 6.63 6.13 2.98
CA ALA A 163 6.41 4.70 2.84
C ALA A 163 7.56 4.07 2.03
N ASP A 164 8.10 2.99 2.55
CA ASP A 164 9.09 2.12 1.91
C ASP A 164 8.51 0.74 1.55
N THR A 165 7.28 0.50 1.98
CA THR A 165 6.50 -0.69 1.71
C THR A 165 5.10 -0.27 1.27
N LEU A 166 4.64 -0.80 0.14
CA LEU A 166 3.31 -0.48 -0.39
C LEU A 166 2.42 -1.73 -0.41
N ILE A 167 1.21 -1.58 0.09
CA ILE A 167 0.10 -2.52 -0.10
C ILE A 167 -0.79 -1.92 -1.19
N LEU A 168 -0.95 -2.63 -2.31
CA LEU A 168 -1.75 -2.18 -3.44
C LEU A 168 -2.97 -3.10 -3.60
N ASP A 169 -4.18 -2.57 -3.37
CA ASP A 169 -5.43 -3.32 -3.49
C ASP A 169 -6.03 -3.09 -4.87
N GLU A 170 -5.93 -4.09 -5.75
CA GLU A 170 -6.38 -4.08 -7.14
C GLU A 170 -5.94 -2.82 -7.94
N PRO A 171 -4.65 -2.48 -7.97
CA PRO A 171 -4.18 -1.19 -8.46
C PRO A 171 -4.37 -0.99 -9.97
N THR A 172 -4.75 -2.03 -10.70
CA THR A 172 -4.96 -2.00 -12.15
C THR A 172 -6.43 -2.10 -12.56
N ALA A 173 -7.38 -2.22 -11.62
CA ALA A 173 -8.78 -2.51 -11.90
C ALA A 173 -9.48 -1.47 -12.79
N VAL A 174 -9.05 -0.21 -12.72
CA VAL A 174 -9.64 0.93 -13.46
C VAL A 174 -8.74 1.45 -14.57
N LEU A 175 -7.58 0.84 -14.79
CA LEU A 175 -6.58 1.30 -15.75
C LEU A 175 -6.79 0.69 -17.13
N ALA A 176 -6.46 1.46 -18.17
CA ALA A 176 -6.32 0.91 -19.51
C ALA A 176 -5.13 -0.09 -19.57
N PRO A 177 -5.12 -1.06 -20.50
CA PRO A 177 -4.09 -2.11 -20.54
C PRO A 177 -2.65 -1.59 -20.60
N ASN A 178 -2.40 -0.50 -21.34
CA ASN A 178 -1.09 0.15 -21.40
C ASN A 178 -0.70 0.80 -20.05
N GLU A 179 -1.63 1.49 -19.40
CA GLU A 179 -1.39 2.10 -18.09
C GLU A 179 -1.15 1.03 -17.01
N ALA A 180 -1.88 -0.08 -17.05
CA ALA A 180 -1.66 -1.22 -16.17
C ALA A 180 -0.27 -1.83 -16.38
N ALA A 181 0.18 -1.98 -17.63
CA ALA A 181 1.52 -2.48 -17.96
C ALA A 181 2.61 -1.54 -17.45
N GLU A 182 2.45 -0.21 -17.60
CA GLU A 182 3.38 0.78 -17.07
C GLU A 182 3.48 0.71 -15.54
N LEU A 183 2.33 0.61 -14.84
CA LEU A 183 2.31 0.47 -13.40
C LEU A 183 3.00 -0.82 -12.92
N LEU A 184 2.73 -1.95 -13.58
CA LEU A 184 3.37 -3.23 -13.24
C LEU A 184 4.88 -3.23 -13.53
N ALA A 185 5.32 -2.54 -14.58
CA ALA A 185 6.74 -2.34 -14.88
C ALA A 185 7.42 -1.48 -13.81
N TRP A 186 6.72 -0.46 -13.31
CA TRP A 186 7.22 0.39 -12.22
C TRP A 186 7.35 -0.35 -10.89
N ILE A 187 6.45 -1.29 -10.56
CA ILE A 187 6.49 -2.07 -9.31
C ILE A 187 7.71 -3.03 -9.27
N ARG A 188 8.22 -3.47 -10.42
CA ARG A 188 9.38 -4.40 -10.55
C ARG A 188 10.72 -3.70 -10.36
#